data_e0caca4afac5c28361e0a89808e64202
#
_entry.id   e0caca4afac5c28361e0a89808e64202
#
_cell.length_a   1.000
_cell.length_b   1.000
_cell.length_c   1.000
_cell.angle_alpha   90.00
_cell.angle_beta   90.00
_cell.angle_gamma   90.00
#
_symmetry.space_group_name_H-M   'P 1'
#
loop_
_entity.id
_entity.type
_entity.pdbx_description
1 polymer ?
#
loop_
_entity_poly.entity_id
_entity_poly.type
_entity_poly.pdbx_seq_one_letter_code
_entity_poly.pdbx_strand_id
1 'polypeptide(L)'
;GCAVILNSENNTYTFYNEDKCRTRVSPNSSFKVISALIGIHNQVITSEDSKMEYDGMNYPVDAWNADLRLEDAFRSSCIWYFRKVIDEVGQETIQEELNKLDYGNCDISEWSGSGVNSFPELNGFWIESSLMISPIEQVEVLHKIMEGETIYTKSEIEILKSIMLLEASDSKKIYGKTGTGTDGTAWFIGFVEKENTNIYFAIYLDDDSSNEIS
;
A
#
# COMPACT_ATOMS: atom_id res chain seq x y z
N GLY A 1 6.06 18.31 0.72
CA GLY A 1 5.16 17.23 1.11
C GLY A 1 3.74 17.68 1.36
N CYS A 2 2.84 16.75 1.68
CA CYS A 2 1.44 16.99 2.04
C CYS A 2 0.91 15.93 3.00
N ALA A 3 -0.23 16.20 3.63
CA ALA A 3 -0.92 15.24 4.48
C ALA A 3 -2.43 15.46 4.40
N VAL A 4 -3.18 14.37 4.46
CA VAL A 4 -4.63 14.36 4.57
C VAL A 4 -5.07 13.43 5.69
N ILE A 5 -6.05 13.86 6.47
CA ILE A 5 -6.67 13.10 7.56
C ILE A 5 -8.17 13.12 7.35
N LEU A 6 -8.81 11.96 7.42
CA LEU A 6 -10.26 11.78 7.44
C LEU A 6 -10.71 11.26 8.80
N ASN A 7 -11.57 11.98 9.46
CA ASN A 7 -12.30 11.51 10.64
C ASN A 7 -13.62 10.86 10.18
N SER A 8 -13.76 9.53 10.35
CA SER A 8 -14.93 8.79 9.86
C SER A 8 -16.21 9.09 10.65
N GLU A 9 -16.13 9.52 11.92
CA GLU A 9 -17.31 9.83 12.75
C GLU A 9 -18.15 10.99 12.18
N ASN A 10 -17.48 12.01 11.65
CA ASN A 10 -18.13 13.21 11.13
C ASN A 10 -17.88 13.49 9.65
N ASN A 11 -17.18 12.57 8.98
CA ASN A 11 -16.77 12.66 7.58
C ASN A 11 -16.01 13.97 7.26
N THR A 12 -15.12 14.38 8.15
CA THR A 12 -14.38 15.63 8.02
C THR A 12 -12.95 15.39 7.59
N TYR A 13 -12.54 16.10 6.55
CA TYR A 13 -11.16 16.10 6.06
C TYR A 13 -10.36 17.28 6.64
N THR A 14 -9.11 17.00 6.98
CA THR A 14 -8.10 17.99 7.34
C THR A 14 -6.90 17.85 6.42
N PHE A 15 -6.42 18.95 5.85
CA PHE A 15 -5.33 18.96 4.89
C PHE A 15 -4.15 19.80 5.37
N TYR A 16 -2.97 19.35 5.05
CA TYR A 16 -1.78 20.16 4.88
C TYR A 16 -1.38 20.09 3.40
N ASN A 17 -1.30 21.23 2.71
CA ASN A 17 -1.06 21.34 1.26
C ASN A 17 -2.09 20.56 0.44
N GLU A 18 -3.34 21.03 0.45
CA GLU A 18 -4.47 20.33 -0.17
C GLU A 18 -4.28 20.05 -1.67
N ASP A 19 -3.77 21.03 -2.44
CA ASP A 19 -3.56 20.85 -3.89
C ASP A 19 -2.64 19.66 -4.17
N LYS A 20 -1.59 19.49 -3.37
CA LYS A 20 -0.67 18.36 -3.47
C LYS A 20 -1.33 17.04 -3.05
N CYS A 21 -2.23 17.07 -2.05
CA CYS A 21 -3.00 15.90 -1.67
C CYS A 21 -3.93 15.38 -2.77
N ARG A 22 -4.22 16.18 -3.79
CA ARG A 22 -5.02 15.82 -4.96
C ARG A 22 -4.19 15.42 -6.17
N THR A 23 -2.87 15.51 -6.08
CA THR A 23 -1.95 15.14 -7.17
C THR A 23 -1.62 13.66 -7.09
N ARG A 24 -1.82 12.93 -8.19
CA ARG A 24 -1.50 11.51 -8.28
C ARG A 24 0.00 11.31 -8.49
N VAL A 25 0.58 10.39 -7.74
CA VAL A 25 1.98 9.96 -7.81
C VAL A 25 2.07 8.45 -7.65
N SER A 26 3.23 7.86 -7.92
CA SER A 26 3.41 6.41 -7.76
C SER A 26 3.21 5.98 -6.30
N PRO A 27 2.40 4.95 -6.03
CA PRO A 27 2.16 4.48 -4.66
C PRO A 27 3.37 3.78 -4.04
N ASN A 28 4.29 3.26 -4.85
CA ASN A 28 5.43 2.49 -4.36
C ASN A 28 4.98 1.39 -3.37
N SER A 29 5.72 1.19 -2.29
CA SER A 29 5.40 0.14 -1.30
C SER A 29 4.12 0.36 -0.50
N SER A 30 3.45 1.52 -0.59
CA SER A 30 2.10 1.68 0.00
C SER A 30 1.06 0.79 -0.69
N PHE A 31 1.25 0.46 -1.97
CA PHE A 31 0.41 -0.46 -2.73
C PHE A 31 0.36 -1.87 -2.13
N LYS A 32 1.33 -2.26 -1.29
CA LYS A 32 1.34 -3.57 -0.64
C LYS A 32 0.10 -3.83 0.23
N VAL A 33 -0.57 -2.79 0.71
CA VAL A 33 -1.86 -2.91 1.40
C VAL A 33 -2.92 -3.52 0.47
N ILE A 34 -2.99 -3.00 -0.75
CA ILE A 34 -3.97 -3.43 -1.76
C ILE A 34 -3.57 -4.79 -2.35
N SER A 35 -2.29 -4.98 -2.70
CA SER A 35 -1.83 -6.27 -3.24
C SER A 35 -1.99 -7.42 -2.24
N ALA A 36 -1.77 -7.17 -0.93
CA ALA A 36 -2.05 -8.15 0.13
C ALA A 36 -3.55 -8.49 0.17
N LEU A 37 -4.43 -7.49 0.20
CA LEU A 37 -5.88 -7.69 0.28
C LEU A 37 -6.41 -8.45 -0.94
N ILE A 38 -5.98 -8.09 -2.16
CA ILE A 38 -6.35 -8.81 -3.39
C ILE A 38 -5.81 -10.24 -3.35
N GLY A 39 -4.58 -10.45 -2.89
CA GLY A 39 -4.00 -11.79 -2.73
C GLY A 39 -4.76 -12.65 -1.73
N ILE A 40 -5.25 -12.07 -0.63
CA ILE A 40 -6.10 -12.74 0.37
C ILE A 40 -7.45 -13.10 -0.26
N HIS A 41 -8.11 -12.18 -0.93
CA HIS A 41 -9.41 -12.38 -1.56
C HIS A 41 -9.38 -13.49 -2.62
N ASN A 42 -8.32 -13.56 -3.40
CA ASN A 42 -8.12 -14.57 -4.45
C ASN A 42 -7.44 -15.86 -3.94
N GLN A 43 -7.28 -16.02 -2.62
CA GLN A 43 -6.76 -17.21 -1.95
C GLN A 43 -5.30 -17.59 -2.31
N VAL A 44 -4.55 -16.67 -2.89
CA VAL A 44 -3.07 -16.77 -3.04
C VAL A 44 -2.42 -16.66 -1.66
N ILE A 45 -3.02 -15.85 -0.79
CA ILE A 45 -2.68 -15.69 0.62
C ILE A 45 -3.88 -16.18 1.45
N THR A 46 -3.66 -17.04 2.42
CA THR A 46 -4.72 -17.60 3.28
C THR A 46 -4.61 -17.17 4.75
N SER A 47 -3.46 -16.68 5.16
CA SER A 47 -3.20 -16.17 6.52
C SER A 47 -1.94 -15.29 6.53
N GLU A 48 -1.67 -14.64 7.66
CA GLU A 48 -0.42 -13.92 7.93
C GLU A 48 0.83 -14.81 7.84
N ASP A 49 0.68 -16.12 8.00
CA ASP A 49 1.75 -17.11 7.88
C ASP A 49 1.96 -17.67 6.46
N SER A 50 1.17 -17.21 5.48
CA SER A 50 1.31 -17.65 4.08
C SER A 50 2.71 -17.40 3.56
N LYS A 51 3.39 -18.50 3.17
CA LYS A 51 4.82 -18.50 2.86
C LYS A 51 5.04 -18.58 1.36
N MET A 52 6.01 -17.79 0.88
CA MET A 52 6.55 -17.90 -0.47
C MET A 52 8.03 -18.25 -0.43
N GLU A 53 8.41 -19.15 -1.35
CA GLU A 53 9.79 -19.62 -1.48
C GLU A 53 10.67 -18.54 -2.12
N TYR A 54 11.87 -18.40 -1.56
CA TYR A 54 12.93 -17.56 -2.07
C TYR A 54 13.58 -18.20 -3.31
N ASP A 55 13.94 -17.39 -4.29
CA ASP A 55 14.49 -17.86 -5.56
C ASP A 55 16.02 -18.02 -5.56
N GLY A 56 16.69 -17.68 -4.46
CA GLY A 56 18.14 -17.77 -4.33
C GLY A 56 18.91 -16.56 -4.88
N MET A 57 18.22 -15.53 -5.37
CA MET A 57 18.87 -14.29 -5.84
C MET A 57 19.38 -13.46 -4.66
N ASN A 58 20.56 -12.85 -4.79
CA ASN A 58 21.08 -11.99 -3.74
C ASN A 58 20.51 -10.57 -3.88
N TYR A 59 19.37 -10.32 -3.23
CA TYR A 59 18.71 -9.01 -3.21
C TYR A 59 19.46 -8.02 -2.29
N PRO A 60 19.35 -6.70 -2.54
CA PRO A 60 20.08 -5.68 -1.80
C PRO A 60 19.63 -5.51 -0.34
N VAL A 61 18.47 -6.05 0.04
CA VAL A 61 17.93 -6.03 1.41
C VAL A 61 18.08 -7.41 2.02
N ASP A 62 18.92 -7.56 3.02
CA ASP A 62 19.24 -8.86 3.64
C ASP A 62 17.99 -9.65 4.08
N ALA A 63 16.99 -8.96 4.63
CA ALA A 63 15.73 -9.57 5.06
C ALA A 63 14.90 -10.18 3.92
N TRP A 64 15.24 -9.91 2.65
CA TRP A 64 14.57 -10.47 1.48
C TRP A 64 15.22 -11.77 0.97
N ASN A 65 16.37 -12.14 1.51
CA ASN A 65 17.20 -13.28 1.05
C ASN A 65 16.86 -14.57 1.81
N ALA A 66 15.57 -14.85 1.98
CA ALA A 66 15.04 -16.06 2.62
C ALA A 66 13.59 -16.29 2.18
N ASP A 67 13.08 -17.50 2.41
CA ASP A 67 11.64 -17.75 2.36
C ASP A 67 10.91 -16.84 3.35
N LEU A 68 9.85 -16.17 2.92
CA LEU A 68 9.13 -15.19 3.74
C LEU A 68 7.67 -15.55 3.94
N ARG A 69 7.17 -15.34 5.15
CA ARG A 69 5.74 -15.29 5.45
C ARG A 69 5.19 -13.91 5.07
N LEU A 70 3.87 -13.81 4.87
CA LEU A 70 3.20 -12.55 4.55
C LEU A 70 3.56 -11.43 5.56
N GLU A 71 3.50 -11.73 6.87
CA GLU A 71 3.82 -10.75 7.91
C GLU A 71 5.25 -10.21 7.77
N ASP A 72 6.23 -11.10 7.58
CA ASP A 72 7.64 -10.73 7.44
C ASP A 72 7.89 -9.94 6.14
N ALA A 73 7.27 -10.36 5.03
CA ALA A 73 7.34 -9.69 3.74
C ALA A 73 6.72 -8.28 3.78
N PHE A 74 5.57 -8.13 4.46
CA PHE A 74 4.91 -6.83 4.60
C PHE A 74 5.73 -5.88 5.48
N ARG A 75 6.25 -6.37 6.62
CA ARG A 75 7.08 -5.60 7.56
C ARG A 75 8.41 -5.17 6.95
N SER A 76 9.11 -6.07 6.23
CA SER A 76 10.35 -5.75 5.51
C SER A 76 10.12 -5.05 4.18
N SER A 77 8.86 -4.84 3.80
CA SER A 77 8.48 -4.23 2.51
C SER A 77 9.03 -4.98 1.29
N CYS A 78 9.10 -6.31 1.36
CA CYS A 78 9.70 -7.17 0.34
C CYS A 78 8.94 -7.06 -1.00
N ILE A 79 9.63 -6.63 -2.05
CA ILE A 79 9.00 -6.39 -3.36
C ILE A 79 8.73 -7.72 -4.06
N TRP A 80 9.69 -8.63 -4.13
CA TRP A 80 9.55 -9.89 -4.86
C TRP A 80 8.40 -10.76 -4.33
N TYR A 81 8.13 -10.74 -3.02
CA TYR A 81 6.99 -11.47 -2.45
C TYR A 81 5.66 -10.97 -3.04
N PHE A 82 5.45 -9.66 -3.03
CA PHE A 82 4.22 -9.06 -3.56
C PHE A 82 4.17 -9.09 -5.09
N ARG A 83 5.32 -9.13 -5.77
CA ARG A 83 5.37 -9.40 -7.20
C ARG A 83 4.81 -10.79 -7.50
N LYS A 84 5.23 -11.82 -6.76
CA LYS A 84 4.69 -13.18 -6.91
C LYS A 84 3.19 -13.23 -6.62
N VAL A 85 2.71 -12.55 -5.56
CA VAL A 85 1.26 -12.45 -5.28
C VAL A 85 0.49 -11.89 -6.48
N ILE A 86 0.95 -10.77 -7.02
CA ILE A 86 0.32 -10.10 -8.17
C ILE A 86 0.33 -11.01 -9.42
N ASP A 87 1.44 -11.70 -9.68
CA ASP A 87 1.55 -12.61 -10.84
C ASP A 87 0.64 -13.84 -10.70
N GLU A 88 0.51 -14.40 -9.49
CA GLU A 88 -0.38 -15.53 -9.23
C GLU A 88 -1.86 -15.15 -9.32
N VAL A 89 -2.25 -13.94 -8.89
CA VAL A 89 -3.61 -13.43 -9.07
C VAL A 89 -3.92 -13.19 -10.55
N GLY A 90 -2.95 -12.67 -11.30
CA GLY A 90 -3.04 -12.42 -12.73
C GLY A 90 -3.60 -11.03 -13.09
N GLN A 91 -3.14 -10.56 -14.26
CA GLN A 91 -3.36 -9.17 -14.72
C GLN A 91 -4.83 -8.80 -14.86
N GLU A 92 -5.66 -9.67 -15.40
CA GLU A 92 -7.10 -9.41 -15.61
C GLU A 92 -7.82 -9.19 -14.28
N THR A 93 -7.60 -10.08 -13.30
CA THR A 93 -8.19 -9.98 -11.96
C THR A 93 -7.71 -8.73 -11.23
N ILE A 94 -6.41 -8.42 -11.29
CA ILE A 94 -5.85 -7.19 -10.71
C ILE A 94 -6.52 -5.95 -11.30
N GLN A 95 -6.69 -5.90 -12.63
CA GLN A 95 -7.37 -4.76 -13.28
C GLN A 95 -8.80 -4.61 -12.81
N GLU A 96 -9.55 -5.71 -12.70
CA GLU A 96 -10.93 -5.69 -12.20
C GLU A 96 -11.02 -5.20 -10.75
N GLU A 97 -10.13 -5.69 -9.88
CA GLU A 97 -10.12 -5.32 -8.46
C GLU A 97 -9.76 -3.83 -8.27
N LEU A 98 -8.76 -3.31 -9.00
CA LEU A 98 -8.42 -1.89 -8.94
C LEU A 98 -9.57 -1.00 -9.45
N ASN A 99 -10.27 -1.43 -10.51
CA ASN A 99 -11.44 -0.72 -11.02
C ASN A 99 -12.59 -0.70 -9.99
N LYS A 100 -12.85 -1.82 -9.28
CA LYS A 100 -13.87 -1.88 -8.21
C LYS A 100 -13.54 -0.98 -7.02
N LEU A 101 -12.25 -0.79 -6.74
CA LEU A 101 -11.76 0.08 -5.66
C LEU A 101 -11.68 1.56 -6.07
N ASP A 102 -11.79 1.89 -7.36
CA ASP A 102 -11.45 3.22 -7.91
C ASP A 102 -10.02 3.63 -7.48
N TYR A 103 -9.05 2.70 -7.56
CA TYR A 103 -7.70 2.92 -7.06
C TYR A 103 -6.88 3.82 -7.99
N GLY A 104 -6.90 5.12 -7.72
CA GLY A 104 -6.15 6.12 -8.48
C GLY A 104 -6.51 6.15 -9.97
N ASN A 105 -5.51 6.02 -10.85
CA ASN A 105 -5.74 5.95 -12.31
C ASN A 105 -6.05 4.53 -12.82
N CYS A 106 -6.00 3.49 -11.98
CA CYS A 106 -6.19 2.09 -12.32
C CYS A 106 -5.30 1.59 -13.48
N ASP A 107 -4.21 2.28 -13.79
CA ASP A 107 -3.35 1.97 -14.94
C ASP A 107 -2.29 0.93 -14.57
N ILE A 108 -2.44 -0.28 -15.10
CA ILE A 108 -1.48 -1.38 -14.97
C ILE A 108 -0.83 -1.75 -16.31
N SER A 109 -0.84 -0.83 -17.29
CA SER A 109 -0.31 -1.07 -18.64
C SER A 109 1.17 -1.45 -18.64
N GLU A 110 1.94 -0.91 -17.71
CA GLU A 110 3.34 -1.29 -17.49
C GLU A 110 3.44 -2.43 -16.46
N TRP A 111 2.81 -3.59 -16.74
CA TRP A 111 2.73 -4.73 -15.82
C TRP A 111 4.07 -5.12 -15.18
N SER A 112 5.12 -5.16 -15.98
CA SER A 112 6.49 -5.50 -15.52
C SER A 112 7.24 -4.32 -14.88
N GLY A 113 6.62 -3.13 -14.85
CA GLY A 113 7.21 -1.92 -14.32
C GLY A 113 8.13 -1.17 -15.29
N SER A 114 8.63 -0.02 -14.85
CA SER A 114 9.49 0.87 -15.63
C SER A 114 10.96 0.40 -15.75
N GLY A 115 11.34 -0.66 -15.00
CA GLY A 115 12.73 -1.13 -14.94
C GLY A 115 13.63 -0.26 -14.05
N VAL A 116 13.05 0.47 -13.10
CA VAL A 116 13.82 1.30 -12.14
C VAL A 116 14.76 0.48 -11.25
N ASN A 117 14.41 -0.78 -10.98
CA ASN A 117 15.30 -1.72 -10.31
C ASN A 117 15.98 -2.65 -11.31
N SER A 118 17.24 -3.01 -11.05
CA SER A 118 18.02 -3.92 -11.89
C SER A 118 17.55 -5.37 -11.85
N PHE A 119 16.83 -5.78 -10.80
CA PHE A 119 16.21 -7.09 -10.67
C PHE A 119 14.76 -7.03 -11.20
N PRO A 120 14.38 -7.82 -12.20
CA PRO A 120 13.00 -7.83 -12.73
C PRO A 120 11.94 -8.05 -11.65
N GLU A 121 12.21 -8.91 -10.67
CA GLU A 121 11.32 -9.27 -9.56
C GLU A 121 11.08 -8.11 -8.57
N LEU A 122 11.90 -7.07 -8.66
CA LEU A 122 11.77 -5.85 -7.86
C LEU A 122 11.08 -4.71 -8.61
N ASN A 123 10.46 -4.99 -9.76
CA ASN A 123 9.69 -4.03 -10.55
C ASN A 123 8.22 -4.44 -10.61
N GLY A 124 7.37 -3.48 -10.95
CA GLY A 124 5.94 -3.67 -11.15
C GLY A 124 5.25 -2.35 -11.44
N PHE A 125 4.05 -2.40 -11.97
CA PHE A 125 3.27 -1.23 -12.37
C PHE A 125 3.04 -0.20 -11.24
N TRP A 126 3.27 -0.58 -9.98
CA TRP A 126 3.11 0.27 -8.78
C TRP A 126 4.42 0.91 -8.28
N ILE A 127 5.58 0.62 -8.91
CA ILE A 127 6.90 1.11 -8.52
C ILE A 127 7.40 2.08 -9.58
N GLU A 128 7.20 3.37 -9.32
CA GLU A 128 7.63 4.46 -10.23
C GLU A 128 7.27 4.16 -11.70
N SER A 129 6.01 3.74 -11.92
CA SER A 129 5.52 3.22 -13.19
C SER A 129 4.10 3.71 -13.47
N SER A 130 3.28 2.97 -14.22
CA SER A 130 1.99 3.44 -14.75
C SER A 130 0.92 3.70 -13.69
N LEU A 131 0.90 2.95 -12.58
CA LEU A 131 -0.10 3.14 -11.53
C LEU A 131 0.20 4.37 -10.68
N MET A 132 -0.79 5.26 -10.58
CA MET A 132 -0.69 6.48 -9.80
C MET A 132 -1.93 6.70 -8.95
N ILE A 133 -1.75 7.22 -7.73
CA ILE A 133 -2.81 7.54 -6.78
C ILE A 133 -2.44 8.80 -5.99
N SER A 134 -3.43 9.58 -5.60
CA SER A 134 -3.23 10.75 -4.74
C SER A 134 -3.40 10.41 -3.26
N PRO A 135 -2.84 11.21 -2.34
CA PRO A 135 -3.04 11.04 -0.91
C PRO A 135 -4.51 10.99 -0.49
N ILE A 136 -5.38 11.81 -1.06
CA ILE A 136 -6.81 11.79 -0.74
C ILE A 136 -7.45 10.48 -1.20
N GLU A 137 -7.13 9.98 -2.41
CA GLU A 137 -7.66 8.70 -2.90
C GLU A 137 -7.16 7.52 -2.05
N GLN A 138 -5.91 7.55 -1.52
CA GLN A 138 -5.41 6.54 -0.57
C GLN A 138 -6.29 6.46 0.69
N VAL A 139 -6.64 7.63 1.25
CA VAL A 139 -7.51 7.71 2.44
C VAL A 139 -8.92 7.20 2.12
N GLU A 140 -9.49 7.58 0.98
CA GLU A 140 -10.84 7.16 0.56
C GLU A 140 -10.92 5.65 0.32
N VAL A 141 -9.91 5.07 -0.32
CA VAL A 141 -9.85 3.61 -0.54
C VAL A 141 -9.72 2.86 0.78
N LEU A 142 -8.80 3.29 1.67
CA LEU A 142 -8.66 2.68 3.00
C LEU A 142 -9.97 2.78 3.81
N HIS A 143 -10.62 3.94 3.79
CA HIS A 143 -11.91 4.14 4.45
C HIS A 143 -12.95 3.15 3.94
N LYS A 144 -13.19 3.07 2.62
CA LYS A 144 -14.15 2.13 2.02
C LYS A 144 -13.86 0.67 2.43
N ILE A 145 -12.59 0.25 2.43
CA ILE A 145 -12.21 -1.11 2.81
C ILE A 145 -12.52 -1.37 4.29
N MET A 146 -12.06 -0.50 5.19
CA MET A 146 -12.15 -0.73 6.63
C MET A 146 -13.56 -0.57 7.19
N GLU A 147 -14.40 0.24 6.55
CA GLU A 147 -15.84 0.37 6.90
C GLU A 147 -16.71 -0.70 6.23
N GLY A 148 -16.13 -1.62 5.44
CA GLY A 148 -16.86 -2.73 4.83
C GLY A 148 -17.72 -2.33 3.64
N GLU A 149 -17.37 -1.26 2.95
CA GLU A 149 -18.08 -0.75 1.76
C GLU A 149 -17.54 -1.35 0.44
N THR A 150 -16.86 -2.49 0.54
CA THR A 150 -16.22 -3.18 -0.60
C THR A 150 -16.67 -4.63 -0.67
N ILE A 151 -16.16 -5.38 -1.67
CA ILE A 151 -16.45 -6.81 -1.83
C ILE A 151 -15.72 -7.69 -0.79
N TYR A 152 -14.74 -7.15 -0.07
CA TYR A 152 -13.91 -7.90 0.85
C TYR A 152 -14.65 -8.25 2.13
N THR A 153 -14.51 -9.49 2.56
CA THR A 153 -15.14 -9.99 3.79
C THR A 153 -14.43 -9.46 5.05
N LYS A 154 -15.16 -9.46 6.16
CA LYS A 154 -14.59 -9.06 7.44
C LYS A 154 -13.36 -9.89 7.82
N SER A 155 -13.35 -11.20 7.53
CA SER A 155 -12.20 -12.07 7.83
C SER A 155 -10.96 -11.72 6.99
N GLU A 156 -11.13 -11.34 5.73
CA GLU A 156 -10.04 -10.88 4.86
C GLU A 156 -9.45 -9.55 5.36
N ILE A 157 -10.33 -8.62 5.77
CA ILE A 157 -9.93 -7.34 6.36
C ILE A 157 -9.17 -7.57 7.69
N GLU A 158 -9.57 -8.53 8.54
CA GLU A 158 -8.85 -8.83 9.78
C GLU A 158 -7.45 -9.40 9.53
N ILE A 159 -7.25 -10.23 8.50
CA ILE A 159 -5.90 -10.68 8.10
C ILE A 159 -5.06 -9.47 7.65
N LEU A 160 -5.62 -8.57 6.83
CA LEU A 160 -4.94 -7.35 6.42
C LEU A 160 -4.56 -6.48 7.63
N LYS A 161 -5.50 -6.27 8.55
CA LYS A 161 -5.25 -5.51 9.79
C LYS A 161 -4.14 -6.12 10.63
N SER A 162 -4.05 -7.46 10.73
CA SER A 162 -3.01 -8.12 11.52
C SER A 162 -1.60 -7.77 11.04
N ILE A 163 -1.38 -7.71 9.72
CA ILE A 163 -0.07 -7.36 9.15
C ILE A 163 0.21 -5.86 9.13
N MET A 164 -0.82 -5.01 9.14
CA MET A 164 -0.69 -3.56 9.18
C MET A 164 -0.48 -3.00 10.59
N LEU A 165 -0.69 -3.79 11.64
CA LEU A 165 -0.62 -3.34 13.03
C LEU A 165 0.79 -2.87 13.40
N LEU A 166 0.91 -1.61 13.82
CA LEU A 166 2.16 -0.97 14.27
C LEU A 166 2.21 -0.84 15.79
N GLU A 167 1.08 -0.45 16.41
CA GLU A 167 0.97 -0.20 17.84
C GLU A 167 -0.42 -0.55 18.34
N ALA A 168 -0.51 -1.16 19.52
CA ALA A 168 -1.76 -1.44 20.20
C ALA A 168 -1.68 -1.02 21.67
N SER A 169 -2.71 -0.31 22.15
CA SER A 169 -2.93 0.04 23.53
C SER A 169 -4.39 -0.19 23.92
N ASP A 170 -4.74 0.00 25.19
CA ASP A 170 -6.12 -0.18 25.67
C ASP A 170 -7.13 0.76 24.99
N SER A 171 -6.69 1.92 24.51
CA SER A 171 -7.57 2.97 23.96
C SER A 171 -7.48 3.16 22.45
N LYS A 172 -6.44 2.63 21.81
CA LYS A 172 -6.21 2.81 20.36
C LYS A 172 -5.33 1.72 19.77
N LYS A 173 -5.52 1.48 18.46
CA LYS A 173 -4.58 0.72 17.64
C LYS A 173 -4.18 1.56 16.42
N ILE A 174 -2.93 1.48 16.03
CA ILE A 174 -2.38 2.20 14.87
C ILE A 174 -1.97 1.18 13.84
N TYR A 175 -2.45 1.37 12.62
CA TYR A 175 -2.19 0.54 11.47
C TYR A 175 -1.58 1.38 10.36
N GLY A 176 -0.60 0.84 9.64
CA GLY A 176 -0.02 1.60 8.55
C GLY A 176 0.98 0.86 7.68
N LYS A 177 1.33 1.51 6.57
CA LYS A 177 2.35 1.07 5.64
C LYS A 177 3.12 2.26 5.10
N THR A 178 4.43 2.14 5.08
CA THR A 178 5.35 3.08 4.43
C THR A 178 5.59 2.70 2.96
N GLY A 179 5.97 3.68 2.16
CA GLY A 179 6.49 3.49 0.81
C GLY A 179 7.62 4.48 0.54
N THR A 180 8.60 4.11 -0.26
CA THR A 180 9.70 5.00 -0.66
C THR A 180 9.94 4.88 -2.16
N GLY A 181 10.26 6.00 -2.80
CA GLY A 181 10.73 6.07 -4.18
C GLY A 181 12.25 6.21 -4.25
N THR A 182 12.83 5.92 -5.42
CA THR A 182 14.26 6.10 -5.68
C THR A 182 14.66 7.57 -5.75
N ASP A 183 13.68 8.44 -5.99
CA ASP A 183 13.79 9.90 -6.04
C ASP A 183 13.77 10.58 -4.65
N GLY A 184 13.74 9.79 -3.55
CA GLY A 184 13.68 10.31 -2.18
C GLY A 184 12.25 10.59 -1.70
N THR A 185 11.23 10.31 -2.49
CA THR A 185 9.83 10.43 -2.06
C THR A 185 9.48 9.36 -1.02
N ALA A 186 8.54 9.68 -0.13
CA ALA A 186 8.10 8.77 0.91
C ALA A 186 6.59 8.88 1.19
N TRP A 187 5.98 7.71 1.42
CA TRP A 187 4.60 7.55 1.84
C TRP A 187 4.50 7.03 3.27
N PHE A 188 3.48 7.47 3.97
CA PHE A 188 2.95 6.77 5.13
C PHE A 188 1.43 6.86 5.10
N ILE A 189 0.78 5.71 4.91
CA ILE A 189 -0.68 5.59 4.87
C ILE A 189 -1.16 4.67 5.97
N GLY A 190 -2.38 4.89 6.46
CA GLY A 190 -2.94 4.03 7.48
C GLY A 190 -4.16 4.59 8.16
N PHE A 191 -4.46 4.04 9.34
CA PHE A 191 -5.55 4.51 10.17
C PHE A 191 -5.29 4.25 11.65
N VAL A 192 -5.99 5.02 12.49
CA VAL A 192 -6.05 4.83 13.94
C VAL A 192 -7.44 4.36 14.30
N GLU A 193 -7.55 3.16 14.87
CA GLU A 193 -8.79 2.61 15.40
C GLU A 193 -8.94 3.04 16.87
N LYS A 194 -10.08 3.63 17.22
CA LYS A 194 -10.51 3.99 18.57
C LYS A 194 -11.88 3.37 18.84
N GLU A 195 -12.35 3.40 20.12
CA GLU A 195 -13.60 2.75 20.55
C GLU A 195 -14.81 3.02 19.62
N ASN A 196 -14.98 4.24 19.11
CA ASN A 196 -16.16 4.64 18.36
C ASN A 196 -15.85 5.33 17.03
N THR A 197 -14.60 5.41 16.61
CA THR A 197 -14.22 6.10 15.37
C THR A 197 -12.90 5.62 14.81
N ASN A 198 -12.79 5.64 13.50
CA ASN A 198 -11.53 5.46 12.80
C ASN A 198 -11.05 6.81 12.25
N ILE A 199 -9.75 7.02 12.29
CA ILE A 199 -9.10 8.20 11.70
C ILE A 199 -8.14 7.69 10.65
N TYR A 200 -8.43 7.96 9.38
CA TYR A 200 -7.62 7.57 8.24
C TYR A 200 -6.63 8.68 7.89
N PHE A 201 -5.44 8.32 7.45
CA PHE A 201 -4.42 9.30 7.07
C PHE A 201 -3.57 8.84 5.88
N ALA A 202 -3.12 9.82 5.11
CA ALA A 202 -2.04 9.64 4.16
C ALA A 202 -1.09 10.84 4.22
N ILE A 203 0.19 10.55 4.35
CA ILE A 203 1.30 11.50 4.34
C ILE A 203 2.17 11.19 3.14
N TYR A 204 2.47 12.18 2.32
CA TYR A 204 3.40 12.09 1.23
C TYR A 204 4.48 13.16 1.37
N LEU A 205 5.72 12.72 1.34
CA LEU A 205 6.90 13.57 1.41
C LEU A 205 7.64 13.48 0.09
N ASP A 206 8.03 14.61 -0.44
CA ASP A 206 8.95 14.75 -1.54
C ASP A 206 10.04 15.74 -1.15
N ASP A 207 11.21 15.59 -1.70
CA ASP A 207 12.32 16.49 -1.46
C ASP A 207 12.17 17.71 -2.40
N ASP A 208 11.39 18.71 -1.95
CA ASP A 208 11.28 20.00 -2.60
C ASP A 208 12.49 20.94 -2.28
N SER A 209 13.62 20.37 -1.82
CA SER A 209 14.81 21.14 -1.42
C SER A 209 15.45 21.96 -2.54
N SER A 210 14.94 21.85 -3.79
CA SER A 210 15.43 22.65 -4.92
C SER A 210 14.80 24.06 -5.05
N ASN A 211 13.79 24.44 -4.24
CA ASN A 211 13.05 25.69 -4.39
C ASN A 211 13.16 26.70 -3.24
N GLU A 212 13.97 26.45 -2.19
CA GLU A 212 14.17 27.40 -1.09
C GLU A 212 15.56 28.05 -1.05
N ILE A 213 16.16 28.33 -2.19
CA ILE A 213 17.32 29.27 -2.27
C ILE A 213 17.07 30.25 -3.42
N SER A 214 16.28 31.28 -3.15
CA SER A 214 16.31 32.53 -3.91
C SER A 214 15.97 33.71 -3.02
#